data_baafbc6e1e8bad9bfed72eebf5fec9c9
#
_entry.id   baafbc6e1e8bad9bfed72eebf5fec9c9
#
_cell.length_a   1.000
_cell.length_b   1.000
_cell.length_c   1.000
_cell.angle_alpha   90.00
_cell.angle_beta   90.00
_cell.angle_gamma   90.00
#
_symmetry.space_group_name_H-M   'P 1'
#
loop_
_entity.id
_entity.type
_entity.pdbx_description
1 polymer ?
#
loop_
_entity_poly.entity_id
_entity_poly.type
_entity_poly.pdbx_seq_one_letter_code
_entity_poly.pdbx_strand_id
1 'polypeptide(L)'
;MSWRTVPTFAAGVLATLAVALLVRCRGPGRADSAATDRMVRWWAAVWLRAAGARVAIDGLEHLRAAAPCVVVSNHQSNLDPIVYLQALPLSLRVLAMHDLFRIWVFGPALRMIGMIEVDRESPDFRQIDQAAARDLAAGHSLLAYPEGTTSPDGTIGGFKDGAFIIAIASQVPIVPAAIHGTCRIWPPGRSAIHAGRVRVAAASPLQTTGLTQHDVARLRELARDAICSAHRELVTAMSSRTGRRAH
;
A
#
# COMPACT_ATOMS: atom_id res chain seq x y z
N MET A 1 -8.06 -25.64 6.73
CA MET A 1 -7.32 -24.82 5.75
C MET A 1 -8.26 -24.47 4.61
N SER A 2 -8.30 -23.19 4.18
CA SER A 2 -9.10 -22.83 3.00
C SER A 2 -8.48 -23.48 1.75
N TRP A 3 -9.30 -24.09 0.89
CA TRP A 3 -8.85 -24.71 -0.38
C TRP A 3 -8.13 -23.71 -1.31
N ARG A 4 -8.34 -22.40 -1.12
CA ARG A 4 -7.69 -21.33 -1.88
C ARG A 4 -6.26 -21.06 -1.45
N THR A 5 -5.87 -21.41 -0.24
CA THR A 5 -4.55 -21.06 0.33
C THR A 5 -3.40 -21.55 -0.55
N VAL A 6 -3.34 -22.85 -0.81
CA VAL A 6 -2.24 -23.44 -1.61
C VAL A 6 -2.19 -22.87 -3.04
N PRO A 7 -3.30 -22.87 -3.82
CA PRO A 7 -3.24 -22.31 -5.18
C PRO A 7 -2.94 -20.82 -5.22
N THR A 8 -3.35 -20.03 -4.22
CA THR A 8 -3.00 -18.61 -4.17
C THR A 8 -1.51 -18.39 -3.96
N PHE A 9 -0.91 -19.08 -2.99
CA PHE A 9 0.53 -18.99 -2.77
C PHE A 9 1.32 -19.53 -3.97
N ALA A 10 0.92 -20.64 -4.57
CA ALA A 10 1.57 -21.16 -5.77
C ALA A 10 1.53 -20.15 -6.93
N ALA A 11 0.35 -19.60 -7.24
CA ALA A 11 0.22 -18.59 -8.29
C ALA A 11 1.03 -17.31 -7.97
N GLY A 12 1.01 -16.86 -6.73
CA GLY A 12 1.77 -15.70 -6.28
C GLY A 12 3.28 -15.89 -6.37
N VAL A 13 3.78 -17.05 -5.95
CA VAL A 13 5.21 -17.39 -6.07
C VAL A 13 5.63 -17.47 -7.54
N LEU A 14 4.85 -18.16 -8.39
CA LEU A 14 5.14 -18.24 -9.83
C LEU A 14 5.15 -16.86 -10.48
N ALA A 15 4.19 -16.00 -10.16
CA ALA A 15 4.16 -14.62 -10.63
C ALA A 15 5.37 -13.81 -10.14
N THR A 16 5.79 -14.01 -8.89
CA THR A 16 6.98 -13.35 -8.34
C THR A 16 8.24 -13.79 -9.08
N LEU A 17 8.40 -15.09 -9.31
CA LEU A 17 9.53 -15.62 -10.08
C LEU A 17 9.55 -15.09 -11.53
N ALA A 18 8.38 -15.03 -12.17
CA ALA A 18 8.26 -14.49 -13.52
C ALA A 18 8.65 -13.01 -13.59
N VAL A 19 8.15 -12.19 -12.65
CA VAL A 19 8.53 -10.76 -12.57
C VAL A 19 10.00 -10.59 -12.25
N ALA A 20 10.55 -11.33 -11.29
CA ALA A 20 11.97 -11.27 -10.93
C ALA A 20 12.87 -11.60 -12.14
N LEU A 21 12.52 -12.64 -12.92
CA LEU A 21 13.23 -13.01 -14.13
C LEU A 21 13.14 -11.91 -15.19
N LEU A 22 11.93 -11.40 -15.48
CA LEU A 22 11.71 -10.35 -16.48
C LEU A 22 12.46 -9.06 -16.14
N VAL A 23 12.46 -8.66 -14.86
CA VAL A 23 13.19 -7.46 -14.41
C VAL A 23 14.70 -7.68 -14.54
N ARG A 24 15.21 -8.88 -14.15
CA ARG A 24 16.62 -9.24 -14.31
C ARG A 24 17.07 -9.20 -15.78
N CYS A 25 16.24 -9.71 -16.69
CA CYS A 25 16.54 -9.70 -18.14
C CYS A 25 16.55 -8.28 -18.74
N ARG A 26 15.89 -7.31 -18.10
CA ARG A 26 15.87 -5.91 -18.56
C ARG A 26 17.10 -5.10 -18.16
N GLY A 27 17.89 -5.59 -17.22
CA GLY A 27 19.08 -4.92 -16.69
C GLY A 27 18.78 -3.79 -15.69
N PRO A 28 19.81 -3.31 -14.99
CA PRO A 28 19.68 -2.24 -14.00
C PRO A 28 19.27 -0.91 -14.66
N GLY A 29 18.62 -0.03 -13.88
CA GLY A 29 18.24 1.33 -14.31
C GLY A 29 16.89 1.48 -14.98
N ARG A 30 16.05 0.43 -15.00
CA ARG A 30 14.69 0.48 -15.57
C ARG A 30 13.56 0.33 -14.54
N ALA A 31 13.88 0.51 -13.24
CA ALA A 31 12.90 0.51 -12.16
C ALA A 31 11.78 1.54 -12.41
N ASP A 32 12.13 2.68 -12.99
CA ASP A 32 11.26 3.85 -13.18
C ASP A 32 10.50 3.84 -14.52
N SER A 33 10.33 2.66 -15.11
CA SER A 33 9.64 2.56 -16.41
C SER A 33 8.16 2.21 -16.23
N ALA A 34 7.30 2.76 -17.10
CA ALA A 34 5.90 2.37 -17.20
C ALA A 34 5.72 0.86 -17.46
N ALA A 35 6.75 0.20 -18.00
CA ALA A 35 6.74 -1.25 -18.16
C ALA A 35 6.90 -1.98 -16.83
N THR A 36 7.72 -1.46 -15.91
CA THR A 36 7.84 -1.99 -14.55
C THR A 36 6.54 -1.84 -13.79
N ASP A 37 5.90 -0.68 -13.86
CA ASP A 37 4.60 -0.46 -13.23
C ASP A 37 3.53 -1.43 -13.78
N ARG A 38 3.51 -1.70 -15.09
CA ARG A 38 2.59 -2.70 -15.66
C ARG A 38 2.87 -4.11 -15.15
N MET A 39 4.15 -4.49 -15.00
CA MET A 39 4.51 -5.80 -14.44
C MET A 39 4.09 -5.94 -12.98
N VAL A 40 4.30 -4.89 -12.16
CA VAL A 40 3.89 -4.87 -10.75
C VAL A 40 2.37 -4.98 -10.65
N ARG A 41 1.61 -4.24 -11.47
CA ARG A 41 0.14 -4.35 -11.51
C ARG A 41 -0.32 -5.74 -11.94
N TRP A 42 0.32 -6.33 -12.95
CA TRP A 42 0.01 -7.70 -13.39
C TRP A 42 0.27 -8.71 -12.26
N TRP A 43 1.41 -8.61 -11.59
CA TRP A 43 1.77 -9.43 -10.44
C TRP A 43 0.71 -9.32 -9.33
N ALA A 44 0.36 -8.11 -8.96
CA ALA A 44 -0.65 -7.85 -7.95
C ALA A 44 -2.03 -8.38 -8.37
N ALA A 45 -2.39 -8.26 -9.66
CA ALA A 45 -3.63 -8.81 -10.19
C ALA A 45 -3.69 -10.34 -10.12
N VAL A 46 -2.56 -11.04 -10.35
CA VAL A 46 -2.47 -12.50 -10.18
C VAL A 46 -2.78 -12.89 -8.73
N TRP A 47 -2.13 -12.23 -7.76
CA TRP A 47 -2.38 -12.46 -6.33
C TRP A 47 -3.85 -12.26 -5.96
N LEU A 48 -4.45 -11.13 -6.35
CA LEU A 48 -5.83 -10.78 -6.00
C LEU A 48 -6.84 -11.73 -6.66
N ARG A 49 -6.64 -12.12 -7.92
CA ARG A 49 -7.51 -13.09 -8.60
C ARG A 49 -7.44 -14.46 -7.97
N ALA A 50 -6.23 -14.97 -7.67
CA ALA A 50 -6.04 -16.25 -7.00
C ALA A 50 -6.66 -16.27 -5.61
N ALA A 51 -6.50 -15.19 -4.83
CA ALA A 51 -7.16 -15.02 -3.54
C ALA A 51 -8.68 -14.90 -3.66
N GLY A 52 -9.23 -14.61 -4.83
CA GLY A 52 -10.66 -14.32 -5.02
C GLY A 52 -11.08 -12.97 -4.42
N ALA A 53 -10.15 -12.03 -4.34
CA ALA A 53 -10.41 -10.67 -3.87
C ALA A 53 -11.13 -9.85 -4.94
N ARG A 54 -12.24 -9.21 -4.56
CA ARG A 54 -12.99 -8.27 -5.41
C ARG A 54 -12.79 -6.87 -4.87
N VAL A 55 -12.03 -6.06 -5.59
CA VAL A 55 -11.64 -4.71 -5.16
C VAL A 55 -12.54 -3.68 -5.80
N ALA A 56 -13.01 -2.71 -5.00
CA ALA A 56 -13.67 -1.50 -5.45
C ALA A 56 -13.01 -0.29 -4.77
N ILE A 57 -12.84 0.79 -5.52
CA ILE A 57 -12.18 2.01 -5.06
C ILE A 57 -13.06 3.21 -5.35
N ASP A 58 -13.20 4.06 -4.35
CA ASP A 58 -13.84 5.36 -4.42
C ASP A 58 -12.76 6.45 -4.25
N GLY A 59 -12.91 7.63 -4.88
CA GLY A 59 -11.99 8.77 -4.74
C GLY A 59 -10.72 8.69 -5.60
N LEU A 60 -10.73 7.96 -6.72
CA LEU A 60 -9.59 7.87 -7.64
C LEU A 60 -9.19 9.23 -8.23
N GLU A 61 -10.12 10.16 -8.35
CA GLU A 61 -9.91 11.54 -8.79
C GLU A 61 -8.94 12.29 -7.87
N HIS A 62 -9.04 12.09 -6.56
CA HIS A 62 -8.16 12.70 -5.56
C HIS A 62 -6.71 12.24 -5.75
N LEU A 63 -6.51 10.95 -6.01
CA LEU A 63 -5.19 10.37 -6.24
C LEU A 63 -4.56 10.88 -7.53
N ARG A 64 -5.35 11.00 -8.62
CA ARG A 64 -4.84 11.51 -9.90
C ARG A 64 -4.46 12.98 -9.82
N ALA A 65 -5.28 13.79 -9.15
CA ALA A 65 -5.05 15.23 -9.01
C ALA A 65 -3.85 15.56 -8.09
N ALA A 66 -3.54 14.68 -7.15
CA ALA A 66 -2.47 14.88 -6.16
C ALA A 66 -1.11 14.33 -6.58
N ALA A 67 -0.99 13.55 -7.66
CA ALA A 67 0.26 12.88 -8.04
C ALA A 67 1.35 13.86 -8.52
N PRO A 68 2.62 13.68 -8.08
CA PRO A 68 3.09 12.70 -7.10
C PRO A 68 2.66 13.05 -5.67
N CYS A 69 2.37 12.04 -4.85
CA CYS A 69 1.87 12.23 -3.49
C CYS A 69 2.33 11.13 -2.55
N VAL A 70 2.16 11.35 -1.25
CA VAL A 70 2.29 10.28 -0.24
C VAL A 70 0.89 9.79 0.11
N VAL A 71 0.57 8.56 -0.30
CA VAL A 71 -0.66 7.88 0.12
C VAL A 71 -0.42 7.28 1.51
N VAL A 72 -1.23 7.65 2.46
CA VAL A 72 -1.21 7.06 3.81
C VAL A 72 -2.47 6.26 4.05
N SER A 73 -2.34 5.04 4.60
CA SER A 73 -3.47 4.13 4.78
C SER A 73 -3.40 3.41 6.12
N ASN A 74 -4.57 2.99 6.63
CA ASN A 74 -4.63 1.97 7.66
C ASN A 74 -4.15 0.61 7.12
N HIS A 75 -3.68 -0.28 8.01
CA HIS A 75 -3.05 -1.55 7.63
C HIS A 75 -3.70 -2.73 8.35
N GLN A 76 -4.42 -3.57 7.62
CA GLN A 76 -5.21 -4.69 8.14
C GLN A 76 -4.71 -6.06 7.69
N SER A 77 -3.85 -6.13 6.65
CA SER A 77 -3.46 -7.40 6.03
C SER A 77 -2.21 -7.24 5.18
N ASN A 78 -1.45 -8.32 5.02
CA ASN A 78 -0.38 -8.39 4.01
C ASN A 78 -0.91 -8.23 2.56
N LEU A 79 -2.23 -8.30 2.36
CA LEU A 79 -2.88 -8.08 1.08
C LEU A 79 -3.01 -6.58 0.73
N ASP A 80 -2.95 -5.68 1.72
CA ASP A 80 -3.20 -4.25 1.49
C ASP A 80 -2.27 -3.63 0.45
N PRO A 81 -0.93 -3.77 0.53
CA PRO A 81 -0.05 -3.22 -0.49
C PRO A 81 -0.32 -3.81 -1.89
N ILE A 82 -0.71 -5.08 -1.97
CA ILE A 82 -1.06 -5.73 -3.24
C ILE A 82 -2.31 -5.10 -3.85
N VAL A 83 -3.31 -4.76 -3.01
CA VAL A 83 -4.52 -4.03 -3.46
C VAL A 83 -4.14 -2.67 -4.02
N TYR A 84 -3.35 -1.89 -3.31
CA TYR A 84 -2.94 -0.55 -3.75
C TYR A 84 -2.09 -0.59 -5.02
N LEU A 85 -1.11 -1.50 -5.11
CA LEU A 85 -0.27 -1.67 -6.30
C LEU A 85 -1.05 -2.05 -7.55
N GLN A 86 -2.13 -2.82 -7.41
CA GLN A 86 -2.98 -3.20 -8.54
C GLN A 86 -3.94 -2.09 -8.94
N ALA A 87 -4.53 -1.44 -7.96
CA ALA A 87 -5.77 -0.70 -8.15
C ALA A 87 -5.56 0.81 -8.31
N LEU A 88 -4.45 1.38 -7.79
CA LEU A 88 -4.20 2.81 -7.94
C LEU A 88 -3.60 3.15 -9.30
N PRO A 89 -4.06 4.25 -9.92
CA PRO A 89 -3.55 4.72 -11.21
C PRO A 89 -2.24 5.51 -11.05
N LEU A 90 -1.38 5.10 -10.13
CA LEU A 90 -0.12 5.77 -9.76
C LEU A 90 1.08 4.87 -10.05
N SER A 91 2.24 5.45 -10.35
CA SER A 91 3.52 4.78 -10.23
C SER A 91 3.87 4.76 -8.74
N LEU A 92 3.62 3.63 -8.07
CA LEU A 92 3.61 3.55 -6.61
C LEU A 92 4.85 2.83 -6.08
N ARG A 93 5.52 3.43 -5.10
CA ARG A 93 6.59 2.81 -4.32
C ARG A 93 6.10 2.59 -2.90
N VAL A 94 6.31 1.39 -2.37
CA VAL A 94 5.84 1.04 -1.02
C VAL A 94 6.99 1.12 -0.05
N LEU A 95 6.78 1.79 1.08
CA LEU A 95 7.67 1.70 2.22
C LEU A 95 7.45 0.34 2.89
N ALA A 96 8.34 -0.61 2.64
CA ALA A 96 8.18 -2.00 3.02
C ALA A 96 9.19 -2.43 4.08
N MET A 97 8.79 -3.34 4.96
CA MET A 97 9.64 -3.80 6.08
C MET A 97 10.87 -4.55 5.57
N HIS A 98 12.01 -4.33 6.24
CA HIS A 98 13.32 -4.93 5.95
C HIS A 98 13.27 -6.45 5.75
N ASP A 99 12.50 -7.19 6.57
CA ASP A 99 12.42 -8.65 6.48
C ASP A 99 11.99 -9.16 5.11
N LEU A 100 11.15 -8.43 4.39
CA LEU A 100 10.76 -8.79 3.02
C LEU A 100 11.93 -8.75 2.04
N PHE A 101 12.90 -7.86 2.28
CA PHE A 101 14.08 -7.71 1.44
C PHE A 101 15.14 -8.80 1.70
N ARG A 102 15.01 -9.56 2.79
CA ARG A 102 15.87 -10.71 3.10
C ARG A 102 15.40 -12.01 2.45
N ILE A 103 14.17 -12.08 1.96
CA ILE A 103 13.63 -13.24 1.26
C ILE A 103 14.35 -13.38 -0.09
N TRP A 104 14.99 -14.53 -0.31
CA TRP A 104 15.97 -14.79 -1.38
C TRP A 104 15.56 -14.33 -2.80
N VAL A 105 14.33 -14.61 -3.26
CA VAL A 105 13.86 -14.17 -4.58
C VAL A 105 13.12 -12.85 -4.51
N PHE A 106 12.37 -12.64 -3.43
CA PHE A 106 11.46 -11.51 -3.27
C PHE A 106 12.23 -10.20 -2.99
N GLY A 107 13.25 -10.26 -2.12
CA GLY A 107 14.04 -9.08 -1.77
C GLY A 107 14.73 -8.41 -2.97
N PRO A 108 15.51 -9.14 -3.78
CA PRO A 108 16.06 -8.59 -5.01
C PRO A 108 14.99 -8.00 -5.94
N ALA A 109 13.83 -8.67 -6.09
CA ALA A 109 12.73 -8.15 -6.92
C ALA A 109 12.18 -6.82 -6.37
N LEU A 110 11.98 -6.71 -5.05
CA LEU A 110 11.53 -5.47 -4.42
C LEU A 110 12.49 -4.30 -4.67
N ARG A 111 13.81 -4.52 -4.52
CA ARG A 111 14.83 -3.50 -4.81
C ARG A 111 14.81 -3.09 -6.29
N MET A 112 14.68 -4.06 -7.18
CA MET A 112 14.68 -3.81 -8.63
C MET A 112 13.44 -3.05 -9.12
N ILE A 113 12.32 -3.13 -8.42
CA ILE A 113 11.10 -2.37 -8.73
C ILE A 113 10.98 -1.07 -7.90
N GLY A 114 12.03 -0.69 -7.19
CA GLY A 114 12.12 0.58 -6.47
C GLY A 114 11.32 0.64 -5.16
N MET A 115 11.06 -0.49 -4.49
CA MET A 115 10.45 -0.45 -3.17
C MET A 115 11.45 0.04 -2.12
N ILE A 116 11.00 0.87 -1.18
CA ILE A 116 11.83 1.50 -0.16
C ILE A 116 11.88 0.59 1.06
N GLU A 117 13.09 0.18 1.42
CA GLU A 117 13.34 -0.68 2.57
C GLU A 117 13.29 0.14 3.87
N VAL A 118 12.52 -0.32 4.86
CA VAL A 118 12.40 0.31 6.17
C VAL A 118 12.70 -0.72 7.25
N ASP A 119 13.81 -0.54 7.95
CA ASP A 119 14.09 -1.24 9.19
C ASP A 119 13.32 -0.54 10.32
N ARG A 120 12.45 -1.29 11.00
CA ARG A 120 11.61 -0.74 12.08
C ARG A 120 12.29 -0.75 13.43
N GLU A 121 13.32 -1.58 13.60
CA GLU A 121 14.08 -1.72 14.85
C GLU A 121 15.23 -0.72 14.91
N SER A 122 15.88 -0.46 13.79
CA SER A 122 16.99 0.48 13.65
C SER A 122 16.87 1.29 12.36
N PRO A 123 15.91 2.24 12.27
CA PRO A 123 15.65 2.92 11.02
C PRO A 123 16.77 3.92 10.67
N ASP A 124 17.36 3.76 9.50
CA ASP A 124 18.18 4.81 8.89
C ASP A 124 17.27 5.84 8.21
N PHE A 125 16.79 6.79 9.01
CA PHE A 125 15.90 7.85 8.53
C PHE A 125 16.49 8.64 7.37
N ARG A 126 17.81 8.88 7.34
CA ARG A 126 18.45 9.61 6.24
C ARG A 126 18.36 8.85 4.92
N GLN A 127 18.62 7.54 4.95
CA GLN A 127 18.54 6.71 3.76
C GLN A 127 17.09 6.62 3.25
N ILE A 128 16.12 6.47 4.17
CA ILE A 128 14.69 6.41 3.83
C ILE A 128 14.25 7.74 3.20
N ASP A 129 14.58 8.87 3.83
CA ASP A 129 14.19 10.20 3.35
C ASP A 129 14.81 10.51 1.98
N GLN A 130 16.10 10.16 1.77
CA GLN A 130 16.76 10.34 0.48
C GLN A 130 16.16 9.46 -0.62
N ALA A 131 15.79 8.22 -0.31
CA ALA A 131 15.13 7.33 -1.26
C ALA A 131 13.75 7.86 -1.62
N ALA A 132 12.96 8.25 -0.61
CA ALA A 132 11.63 8.82 -0.77
C ALA A 132 11.66 10.12 -1.61
N ALA A 133 12.58 11.03 -1.31
CA ALA A 133 12.73 12.28 -2.04
C ALA A 133 13.10 12.05 -3.52
N ARG A 134 14.00 11.09 -3.80
CA ARG A 134 14.36 10.73 -5.19
C ARG A 134 13.16 10.18 -5.96
N ASP A 135 12.38 9.28 -5.35
CA ASP A 135 11.22 8.69 -6.00
C ASP A 135 10.12 9.72 -6.27
N LEU A 136 9.84 10.60 -5.30
CA LEU A 136 8.88 11.69 -5.46
C LEU A 136 9.32 12.68 -6.55
N ALA A 137 10.61 13.05 -6.59
CA ALA A 137 11.17 13.92 -7.63
C ALA A 137 11.14 13.27 -9.02
N ALA A 138 11.21 11.95 -9.11
CA ALA A 138 11.05 11.18 -10.34
C ALA A 138 9.58 11.01 -10.78
N GLY A 139 8.62 11.56 -10.03
CA GLY A 139 7.19 11.50 -10.33
C GLY A 139 6.47 10.25 -9.79
N HIS A 140 7.15 9.45 -8.96
CA HIS A 140 6.52 8.32 -8.28
C HIS A 140 5.77 8.81 -7.04
N SER A 141 4.69 8.12 -6.69
CA SER A 141 3.98 8.32 -5.42
C SER A 141 4.41 7.26 -4.40
N LEU A 142 4.34 7.60 -3.12
CA LEU A 142 4.69 6.67 -2.06
C LEU A 142 3.44 6.10 -1.40
N LEU A 143 3.52 4.85 -0.94
CA LEU A 143 2.52 4.25 -0.06
C LEU A 143 3.15 3.96 1.30
N ALA A 144 2.55 4.49 2.34
CA ALA A 144 2.97 4.29 3.72
C ALA A 144 1.80 3.84 4.62
N TYR A 145 2.13 2.98 5.56
CA TYR A 145 1.23 2.57 6.64
C TYR A 145 1.76 3.15 7.96
N PRO A 146 1.26 4.33 8.37
CA PRO A 146 1.85 5.05 9.51
C PRO A 146 1.64 4.36 10.85
N GLU A 147 0.74 3.38 10.95
CA GLU A 147 0.62 2.52 12.12
C GLU A 147 1.90 1.71 12.41
N GLY A 148 2.69 1.43 11.36
CA GLY A 148 3.94 0.67 11.46
C GLY A 148 3.77 -0.82 11.68
N THR A 149 2.55 -1.32 11.81
CA THR A 149 2.21 -2.75 11.93
C THR A 149 0.82 -3.00 11.37
N THR A 150 0.49 -4.26 11.10
CA THR A 150 -0.87 -4.66 10.74
C THR A 150 -1.75 -4.74 11.98
N SER A 151 -2.94 -4.18 11.91
CA SER A 151 -3.94 -4.28 12.98
C SER A 151 -4.55 -5.69 13.00
N PRO A 152 -4.52 -6.40 14.13
CA PRO A 152 -5.07 -7.75 14.22
C PRO A 152 -6.60 -7.80 14.24
N ASP A 153 -7.25 -6.75 14.69
CA ASP A 153 -8.70 -6.64 14.88
C ASP A 153 -9.38 -5.61 13.95
N GLY A 154 -8.59 -4.92 13.14
CA GLY A 154 -9.05 -3.89 12.22
C GLY A 154 -9.24 -2.51 12.85
N THR A 155 -8.90 -2.32 14.12
CA THR A 155 -8.86 -0.99 14.73
C THR A 155 -7.69 -0.17 14.16
N ILE A 156 -7.91 1.13 13.97
CA ILE A 156 -6.87 2.03 13.47
C ILE A 156 -6.11 2.60 14.66
N GLY A 157 -4.84 2.24 14.77
CA GLY A 157 -3.94 2.64 15.83
C GLY A 157 -3.45 4.10 15.75
N GLY A 158 -2.48 4.42 16.58
CA GLY A 158 -1.75 5.69 16.49
C GLY A 158 -0.82 5.72 15.28
N PHE A 159 -0.61 6.90 14.71
CA PHE A 159 0.25 7.08 13.54
C PHE A 159 1.64 7.58 13.93
N LYS A 160 2.68 7.06 13.28
CA LYS A 160 4.06 7.52 13.36
C LYS A 160 4.30 8.69 12.39
N ASP A 161 5.28 9.53 12.69
CA ASP A 161 5.54 10.78 11.98
C ASP A 161 6.20 10.62 10.60
N GLY A 162 6.90 9.50 10.34
CA GLY A 162 7.80 9.35 9.19
C GLY A 162 7.20 9.73 7.84
N ALA A 163 6.01 9.23 7.50
CA ALA A 163 5.37 9.54 6.23
C ALA A 163 5.02 11.03 6.07
N PHE A 164 4.69 11.70 7.17
CA PHE A 164 4.33 13.12 7.22
C PHE A 164 5.56 14.00 7.11
N ILE A 165 6.67 13.61 7.73
CA ILE A 165 7.99 14.26 7.59
C ILE A 165 8.42 14.21 6.13
N ILE A 166 8.36 13.05 5.47
CA ILE A 166 8.69 12.87 4.07
C ILE A 166 7.84 13.79 3.18
N ALA A 167 6.53 13.81 3.39
CA ALA A 167 5.61 14.63 2.58
C ALA A 167 5.90 16.13 2.72
N ILE A 168 6.12 16.62 3.95
CA ILE A 168 6.46 18.01 4.23
C ILE A 168 7.83 18.36 3.65
N ALA A 169 8.85 17.54 3.86
CA ALA A 169 10.19 17.77 3.33
C ALA A 169 10.22 17.84 1.79
N SER A 170 9.38 17.04 1.14
CA SER A 170 9.25 17.00 -0.33
C SER A 170 8.20 17.98 -0.87
N GLN A 171 7.44 18.66 0.00
CA GLN A 171 6.34 19.57 -0.35
C GLN A 171 5.30 18.94 -1.30
N VAL A 172 5.04 17.64 -1.14
CA VAL A 172 4.03 16.90 -1.90
C VAL A 172 2.82 16.60 -1.04
N PRO A 173 1.59 16.58 -1.60
CA PRO A 173 0.38 16.36 -0.82
C PRO A 173 0.34 14.95 -0.22
N ILE A 174 -0.37 14.83 0.91
CA ILE A 174 -0.78 13.55 1.48
C ILE A 174 -2.18 13.22 0.99
N VAL A 175 -2.39 11.99 0.53
CA VAL A 175 -3.72 11.46 0.24
C VAL A 175 -4.07 10.40 1.30
N PRO A 176 -4.95 10.73 2.25
CA PRO A 176 -5.47 9.75 3.19
C PRO A 176 -6.33 8.71 2.47
N ALA A 177 -6.11 7.44 2.69
CA ALA A 177 -6.88 6.36 2.10
C ALA A 177 -7.26 5.32 3.15
N ALA A 178 -8.52 4.91 3.17
CA ALA A 178 -8.98 3.83 4.02
C ALA A 178 -9.15 2.54 3.22
N ILE A 179 -8.76 1.41 3.82
CA ILE A 179 -8.98 0.09 3.26
C ILE A 179 -9.77 -0.78 4.24
N HIS A 180 -10.73 -1.56 3.72
CA HIS A 180 -11.53 -2.49 4.51
C HIS A 180 -11.78 -3.80 3.78
N GLY A 181 -11.77 -4.91 4.55
CA GLY A 181 -12.13 -6.25 4.08
C GLY A 181 -10.95 -7.18 3.81
N THR A 182 -9.74 -6.69 3.70
CA THR A 182 -8.53 -7.49 3.44
C THR A 182 -8.20 -8.45 4.58
N CYS A 183 -8.42 -8.06 5.84
CA CYS A 183 -8.23 -8.92 7.02
C CYS A 183 -9.13 -10.17 7.00
N ARG A 184 -10.29 -10.12 6.34
CA ARG A 184 -11.17 -11.29 6.16
C ARG A 184 -10.67 -12.23 5.08
N ILE A 185 -9.90 -11.73 4.12
CA ILE A 185 -9.30 -12.50 3.02
C ILE A 185 -8.01 -13.16 3.49
N TRP A 186 -7.10 -12.37 4.04
CA TRP A 186 -5.83 -12.84 4.57
C TRP A 186 -5.56 -12.20 5.94
N PRO A 187 -6.04 -12.84 7.04
CA PRO A 187 -5.86 -12.33 8.38
C PRO A 187 -4.37 -12.22 8.77
N PRO A 188 -3.97 -11.19 9.52
CA PRO A 188 -2.61 -11.07 10.03
C PRO A 188 -2.20 -12.32 10.84
N GLY A 189 -0.93 -12.74 10.67
CA GLY A 189 -0.39 -13.90 11.38
C GLY A 189 -0.98 -15.27 10.97
N ARG A 190 -1.86 -15.32 9.96
CA ARG A 190 -2.44 -16.58 9.47
C ARG A 190 -2.08 -16.81 8.00
N SER A 191 -1.92 -18.07 7.62
CA SER A 191 -1.70 -18.48 6.22
C SER A 191 -2.99 -18.73 5.44
N ALA A 192 -4.14 -18.84 6.11
CA ALA A 192 -5.41 -19.15 5.44
C ALA A 192 -5.89 -17.95 4.60
N ILE A 193 -6.20 -18.20 3.32
CA ILE A 193 -6.72 -17.20 2.38
C ILE A 193 -8.16 -17.57 2.00
N HIS A 194 -9.05 -16.60 2.08
CA HIS A 194 -10.47 -16.71 1.75
C HIS A 194 -10.85 -15.75 0.63
N ALA A 195 -11.86 -16.07 -0.16
CA ALA A 195 -12.39 -15.08 -1.10
C ALA A 195 -13.18 -13.99 -0.35
N GLY A 196 -13.13 -12.76 -0.87
CA GLY A 196 -13.82 -11.67 -0.22
C GLY A 196 -13.92 -10.40 -1.05
N ARG A 197 -14.56 -9.40 -0.45
CA ARG A 197 -14.66 -8.05 -1.02
C ARG A 197 -13.70 -7.13 -0.28
N VAL A 198 -13.06 -6.26 -1.03
CA VAL A 198 -12.21 -5.18 -0.52
C VAL A 198 -12.76 -3.86 -1.03
N ARG A 199 -12.84 -2.89 -0.17
CA ARG A 199 -13.12 -1.52 -0.55
C ARG A 199 -12.00 -0.61 -0.08
N VAL A 200 -11.66 0.35 -0.95
CA VAL A 200 -10.74 1.45 -0.68
C VAL A 200 -11.50 2.75 -0.89
N ALA A 201 -11.27 3.73 -0.04
CA ALA A 201 -11.75 5.09 -0.21
C ALA A 201 -10.58 6.06 -0.02
N ALA A 202 -10.26 6.82 -1.07
CA ALA A 202 -9.29 7.91 -0.98
C ALA A 202 -10.02 9.21 -0.64
N ALA A 203 -9.58 9.87 0.43
CA ALA A 203 -10.11 11.17 0.85
C ALA A 203 -9.42 12.30 0.08
N SER A 204 -9.93 13.51 0.26
CA SER A 204 -9.36 14.73 -0.33
C SER A 204 -7.89 14.93 0.10
N PRO A 205 -7.02 15.35 -0.83
CA PRO A 205 -5.61 15.58 -0.53
C PRO A 205 -5.41 16.66 0.52
N LEU A 206 -4.49 16.41 1.44
CA LEU A 206 -4.00 17.39 2.41
C LEU A 206 -2.73 18.03 1.84
N GLN A 207 -2.78 19.32 1.61
CA GLN A 207 -1.66 20.06 1.05
C GLN A 207 -0.55 20.25 2.07
N THR A 208 0.70 20.19 1.62
CA THR A 208 1.89 20.37 2.46
C THR A 208 2.69 21.60 2.09
N THR A 209 2.33 22.29 0.99
CA THR A 209 3.02 23.49 0.53
C THR A 209 3.08 24.56 1.64
N GLY A 210 4.28 24.98 1.98
CA GLY A 210 4.54 25.95 3.04
C GLY A 210 4.50 25.37 4.47
N LEU A 211 4.15 24.09 4.64
CA LEU A 211 4.24 23.43 5.95
C LEU A 211 5.70 23.14 6.31
N THR A 212 5.96 23.11 7.62
CA THR A 212 7.26 22.85 8.23
C THR A 212 7.19 21.65 9.17
N GLN A 213 8.31 21.27 9.76
CA GLN A 213 8.36 20.18 10.75
C GLN A 213 7.45 20.43 11.98
N HIS A 214 7.13 21.68 12.30
CA HIS A 214 6.21 22.03 13.38
C HIS A 214 4.77 21.62 13.09
N ASP A 215 4.43 21.42 11.80
CA ASP A 215 3.09 21.07 11.36
C ASP A 215 2.85 19.56 11.29
N VAL A 216 3.89 18.73 11.48
CA VAL A 216 3.85 17.25 11.34
C VAL A 216 2.74 16.63 12.19
N ALA A 217 2.67 17.00 13.48
CA ALA A 217 1.68 16.43 14.38
C ALA A 217 0.25 16.78 13.95
N ARG A 218 0.01 18.02 13.53
CA ARG A 218 -1.30 18.47 13.03
C ARG A 218 -1.68 17.73 11.73
N LEU A 219 -0.76 17.62 10.79
CA LEU A 219 -1.01 16.93 9.51
C LEU A 219 -1.30 15.44 9.72
N ARG A 220 -0.58 14.80 10.66
CA ARG A 220 -0.80 13.41 11.07
C ARG A 220 -2.21 13.19 11.62
N GLU A 221 -2.67 14.03 12.53
CA GLU A 221 -4.01 13.90 13.11
C GLU A 221 -5.10 14.14 12.07
N LEU A 222 -4.96 15.15 11.20
CA LEU A 222 -5.91 15.39 10.11
C LEU A 222 -6.01 14.18 9.18
N ALA A 223 -4.88 13.58 8.81
CA ALA A 223 -4.87 12.40 7.97
C ALA A 223 -5.51 11.19 8.68
N ARG A 224 -5.22 11.01 9.98
CA ARG A 224 -5.80 9.93 10.77
C ARG A 224 -7.32 10.07 10.88
N ASP A 225 -7.82 11.26 11.15
CA ASP A 225 -9.25 11.53 11.25
C ASP A 225 -9.98 11.27 9.92
N ALA A 226 -9.36 11.70 8.80
CA ALA A 226 -9.90 11.43 7.46
C ALA A 226 -9.97 9.91 7.17
N ILE A 227 -8.91 9.15 7.52
CA ILE A 227 -8.88 7.70 7.34
C ILE A 227 -9.93 7.03 8.24
N CYS A 228 -10.04 7.42 9.51
CA CYS A 228 -11.03 6.87 10.44
C CYS A 228 -12.47 7.14 9.95
N SER A 229 -12.75 8.33 9.42
CA SER A 229 -14.06 8.65 8.85
C SER A 229 -14.38 7.79 7.64
N ALA A 230 -13.48 7.77 6.65
CA ALA A 230 -13.65 6.96 5.45
C ALA A 230 -13.76 5.46 5.78
N HIS A 231 -12.99 4.94 6.74
CA HIS A 231 -13.08 3.55 7.17
C HIS A 231 -14.45 3.21 7.77
N ARG A 232 -15.02 4.08 8.63
CA ARG A 232 -16.38 3.89 9.19
C ARG A 232 -17.44 3.80 8.09
N GLU A 233 -17.33 4.65 7.07
CA GLU A 233 -18.23 4.62 5.92
C GLU A 233 -18.12 3.31 5.13
N LEU A 234 -16.89 2.82 4.89
CA LEU A 234 -16.66 1.55 4.22
C LEU A 234 -17.26 0.37 4.99
N VAL A 235 -17.08 0.33 6.33
CA VAL A 235 -17.64 -0.70 7.21
C VAL A 235 -19.17 -0.72 7.10
N THR A 236 -19.81 0.45 7.24
CA THR A 236 -21.28 0.60 7.15
C THR A 236 -21.79 0.15 5.78
N ALA A 237 -21.18 0.61 4.70
CA ALA A 237 -21.58 0.27 3.33
C ALA A 237 -21.39 -1.23 3.00
N MET A 238 -20.44 -1.91 3.62
CA MET A 238 -20.26 -3.35 3.43
C MET A 238 -21.22 -4.18 4.26
N SER A 239 -21.57 -3.74 5.46
CA SER A 239 -22.53 -4.42 6.34
C SER A 239 -23.95 -4.37 5.79
N SER A 240 -24.40 -3.24 5.28
CA SER A 240 -25.73 -3.06 4.70
C SER A 240 -26.00 -3.93 3.46
N ARG A 241 -24.96 -4.22 2.66
CA ARG A 241 -25.08 -5.09 1.47
C ARG A 241 -25.10 -6.59 1.80
N THR A 242 -24.60 -6.98 2.97
CA THR A 242 -24.63 -8.38 3.42
C THR A 242 -26.02 -8.75 3.94
N GLY A 243 -26.70 -7.84 4.63
CA GLY A 243 -28.07 -8.02 5.11
C GLY A 243 -29.12 -8.13 4.00
N ARG A 244 -28.95 -7.44 2.85
CA ARG A 244 -29.90 -7.52 1.71
C ARG A 244 -29.81 -8.80 0.86
N ARG A 245 -28.84 -9.68 1.08
CA ARG A 245 -28.72 -10.97 0.37
C ARG A 245 -29.21 -12.15 1.19
N ALA A 246 -29.64 -11.90 2.42
CA ALA A 246 -30.17 -12.94 3.34
C ALA A 246 -31.74 -12.98 3.36
N HIS A 247 -32.40 -12.23 2.45
CA HIS A 247 -33.84 -12.24 2.24
C HIS A 247 -34.14 -12.62 0.73
#